data_c833f7ab749f8fe0a1274e574ab692ec
#
_entry.id   c833f7ab749f8fe0a1274e574ab692ec
#
_cell.length_a   1.000
_cell.length_b   1.000
_cell.length_c   1.000
_cell.angle_alpha   90.00
_cell.angle_beta   90.00
_cell.angle_gamma   90.00
#
_symmetry.space_group_name_H-M   'P 1'
#
loop_
_entity.id
_entity.type
_entity.pdbx_description
1 polymer ?
#
loop_
_entity_poly.entity_id
_entity_poly.type
_entity_poly.pdbx_seq_one_letter_code
_entity_poly.pdbx_strand_id
1 'polypeptide(L)'
;MRFAFKTSPQNTTWADMLALWQAADQIDIYESGWTFDHFYPIFSDSAGPCLEGWTTLTALAQATTRLRLGTLVTGIHYRHPAVLANMAAALDIISGGRLELGIGAGWNEEESGATASNWAASGNGSTGSKRPARC
;
A
#
# COMPACT_ATOMS: atom_id res chain seq x y z
N MET A 1 21.06 14.76 6.53
CA MET A 1 20.06 14.70 5.47
C MET A 1 19.59 13.26 5.39
N ARG A 2 18.29 13.00 5.30
CA ARG A 2 17.71 11.64 5.25
C ARG A 2 17.24 11.34 3.85
N PHE A 3 17.59 10.19 3.31
CA PHE A 3 17.21 9.77 1.96
C PHE A 3 16.28 8.56 2.02
N ALA A 4 15.32 8.56 1.13
CA ALA A 4 14.38 7.46 0.93
C ALA A 4 14.26 7.14 -0.55
N PHE A 5 13.83 5.93 -0.86
CA PHE A 5 13.40 5.57 -2.21
C PHE A 5 11.94 5.13 -2.19
N LYS A 6 11.28 5.23 -3.33
CA LYS A 6 9.93 4.74 -3.53
C LYS A 6 9.89 3.80 -4.73
N THR A 7 9.23 2.67 -4.55
CA THR A 7 8.89 1.74 -5.62
C THR A 7 7.38 1.65 -5.77
N SER A 8 6.95 1.27 -6.95
CA SER A 8 5.53 1.08 -7.23
C SER A 8 5.27 -0.39 -7.51
N PRO A 9 4.41 -1.08 -6.75
CA PRO A 9 4.14 -2.50 -6.94
C PRO A 9 3.21 -2.79 -8.12
N GLN A 10 3.26 -1.94 -9.15
CA GLN A 10 2.51 -2.03 -10.39
C GLN A 10 3.43 -2.32 -11.59
N ASN A 11 2.94 -3.08 -12.55
CA ASN A 11 3.67 -3.42 -13.80
C ASN A 11 5.08 -3.95 -13.52
N THR A 12 5.21 -4.73 -12.46
CA THR A 12 6.47 -5.33 -11.99
C THR A 12 6.22 -6.73 -11.48
N THR A 13 7.28 -7.45 -11.16
CA THR A 13 7.21 -8.77 -10.54
C THR A 13 7.64 -8.71 -9.07
N TRP A 14 7.20 -9.71 -8.28
CA TRP A 14 7.72 -9.88 -6.94
C TRP A 14 9.24 -10.03 -6.90
N ALA A 15 9.81 -10.76 -7.85
CA ALA A 15 11.26 -10.99 -7.92
C ALA A 15 12.04 -9.68 -8.09
N ASP A 16 11.57 -8.78 -8.97
CA ASP A 16 12.19 -7.48 -9.20
C ASP A 16 12.09 -6.58 -7.97
N MET A 17 10.90 -6.54 -7.35
CA MET A 17 10.68 -5.79 -6.11
C MET A 17 11.61 -6.27 -4.99
N LEU A 18 11.69 -7.58 -4.79
CA LEU A 18 12.53 -8.20 -3.78
C LEU A 18 14.01 -7.87 -4.00
N ALA A 19 14.50 -8.08 -5.23
CA ALA A 19 15.91 -7.83 -5.57
C ALA A 19 16.30 -6.36 -5.33
N LEU A 20 15.42 -5.43 -5.75
CA LEU A 20 15.66 -4.00 -5.57
C LEU A 20 15.72 -3.62 -4.08
N TRP A 21 14.77 -4.10 -3.28
CA TRP A 21 14.74 -3.76 -1.85
C TRP A 21 15.91 -4.39 -1.07
N GLN A 22 16.29 -5.62 -1.40
CA GLN A 22 17.48 -6.25 -0.80
C GLN A 22 18.76 -5.51 -1.18
N ALA A 23 18.89 -5.06 -2.43
CA ALA A 23 20.03 -4.23 -2.84
C ALA A 23 20.04 -2.88 -2.11
N ALA A 24 18.90 -2.22 -2.00
CA ALA A 24 18.77 -0.94 -1.28
C ALA A 24 19.06 -1.08 0.22
N ASP A 25 18.74 -2.22 0.84
CA ASP A 25 19.02 -2.50 2.25
C ASP A 25 20.54 -2.54 2.55
N GLN A 26 21.38 -2.75 1.54
CA GLN A 26 22.85 -2.73 1.64
C GLN A 26 23.46 -1.33 1.38
N ILE A 27 22.64 -0.33 1.03
CA ILE A 27 23.12 1.01 0.69
C ILE A 27 22.83 1.97 1.85
N ASP A 28 23.84 2.32 2.61
CA ASP A 28 23.72 3.07 3.87
C ASP A 28 23.03 4.43 3.76
N ILE A 29 23.09 5.07 2.57
CA ILE A 29 22.46 6.38 2.38
C ILE A 29 20.94 6.33 2.43
N TYR A 30 20.34 5.18 2.13
CA TYR A 30 18.89 5.01 2.23
C TYR A 30 18.49 4.64 3.65
N GLU A 31 17.61 5.43 4.25
CA GLU A 31 17.06 5.17 5.58
C GLU A 31 15.69 4.47 5.51
N SER A 32 14.95 4.68 4.42
CA SER A 32 13.62 4.08 4.27
C SER A 32 13.29 3.76 2.81
N GLY A 33 12.47 2.74 2.65
CA GLY A 33 11.84 2.35 1.39
C GLY A 33 10.31 2.47 1.48
N TRP A 34 9.69 2.88 0.37
CA TRP A 34 8.28 3.16 0.31
C TRP A 34 7.61 2.47 -0.87
N THR A 35 6.39 1.97 -0.67
CA THR A 35 5.48 1.53 -1.73
C THR A 35 4.29 2.47 -1.83
N PHE A 36 3.31 2.16 -2.69
CA PHE A 36 1.98 2.74 -2.63
C PHE A 36 0.92 1.66 -2.33
N ASP A 37 -0.32 2.07 -2.13
CA ASP A 37 -1.42 1.21 -1.73
C ASP A 37 -2.60 1.29 -2.71
N HIS A 38 -2.32 1.29 -4.03
CA HIS A 38 -3.35 1.20 -5.07
C HIS A 38 -3.63 -0.27 -5.42
N PHE A 39 -4.84 -0.57 -5.90
CA PHE A 39 -5.28 -1.93 -6.22
C PHE A 39 -5.10 -2.29 -7.70
N TYR A 40 -4.81 -1.30 -8.55
CA TYR A 40 -4.45 -1.49 -9.95
C TYR A 40 -3.39 -0.44 -10.36
N PRO A 41 -2.72 -0.63 -11.51
CA PRO A 41 -1.72 0.32 -11.97
C PRO A 41 -2.33 1.69 -12.27
N ILE A 42 -1.80 2.74 -11.63
CA ILE A 42 -2.23 4.14 -11.83
C ILE A 42 -1.35 4.88 -12.83
N PHE A 43 -0.29 4.26 -13.30
CA PHE A 43 0.60 4.78 -14.34
C PHE A 43 0.83 3.70 -15.40
N SER A 44 0.95 4.12 -16.66
CA SER A 44 1.17 3.26 -17.83
C SER A 44 0.01 2.29 -18.08
N ASP A 45 0.26 1.00 -18.28
CA ASP A 45 -0.77 0.00 -18.55
C ASP A 45 -1.62 -0.29 -17.30
N SER A 46 -2.87 0.19 -17.29
CA SER A 46 -3.81 -0.02 -16.20
C SER A 46 -4.36 -1.46 -16.12
N ALA A 47 -4.17 -2.27 -17.16
CA ALA A 47 -4.54 -3.69 -17.17
C ALA A 47 -3.41 -4.61 -16.68
N GLY A 48 -2.23 -4.05 -16.42
CA GLY A 48 -1.07 -4.79 -15.94
C GLY A 48 -1.21 -5.26 -14.49
N PRO A 49 -0.25 -6.07 -14.02
CA PRO A 49 -0.27 -6.58 -12.65
C PRO A 49 -0.05 -5.46 -11.62
N CYS A 50 -0.71 -5.60 -10.48
CA CYS A 50 -0.47 -4.76 -9.30
C CYS A 50 -0.47 -5.64 -8.05
N LEU A 51 0.65 -5.65 -7.34
CA LEU A 51 0.76 -6.37 -6.07
C LEU A 51 0.10 -5.53 -4.96
N GLU A 52 -0.62 -6.19 -4.07
CA GLU A 52 -1.29 -5.53 -2.95
C GLU A 52 -0.26 -4.92 -1.98
N GLY A 53 -0.44 -3.64 -1.64
CA GLY A 53 0.59 -2.83 -0.99
C GLY A 53 1.05 -3.33 0.37
N TRP A 54 0.12 -3.67 1.27
CA TRP A 54 0.44 -4.11 2.63
C TRP A 54 1.00 -5.52 2.70
N THR A 55 0.47 -6.43 1.88
CA THR A 55 1.00 -7.80 1.75
C THR A 55 2.43 -7.76 1.21
N THR A 56 2.66 -6.98 0.16
CA THR A 56 4.00 -6.77 -0.41
C THR A 56 4.96 -6.17 0.62
N LEU A 57 4.52 -5.11 1.33
CA LEU A 57 5.34 -4.45 2.34
C LEU A 57 5.72 -5.39 3.48
N THR A 58 4.80 -6.26 3.92
CA THR A 58 5.07 -7.27 4.96
C THR A 58 6.13 -8.27 4.51
N ALA A 59 6.06 -8.73 3.27
CA ALA A 59 7.06 -9.64 2.71
C ALA A 59 8.43 -8.94 2.59
N LEU A 60 8.47 -7.68 2.16
CA LEU A 60 9.69 -6.89 2.08
C LEU A 60 10.29 -6.60 3.47
N ALA A 61 9.46 -6.44 4.50
CA ALA A 61 9.91 -6.28 5.87
C ALA A 61 10.70 -7.49 6.38
N GLN A 62 10.30 -8.70 5.97
CA GLN A 62 11.02 -9.93 6.30
C GLN A 62 12.27 -10.14 5.44
N ALA A 63 12.30 -9.56 4.25
CA ALA A 63 13.42 -9.70 3.32
C ALA A 63 14.52 -8.64 3.52
N THR A 64 14.29 -7.64 4.36
CA THR A 64 15.21 -6.55 4.71
C THR A 64 15.44 -6.48 6.21
N THR A 65 16.54 -5.88 6.63
CA THR A 65 16.92 -5.86 8.05
C THR A 65 17.05 -4.46 8.63
N ARG A 66 17.37 -3.47 7.83
CA ARG A 66 17.75 -2.13 8.27
C ARG A 66 16.75 -1.04 7.88
N LEU A 67 16.26 -1.09 6.65
CA LEU A 67 15.38 -0.05 6.12
C LEU A 67 14.09 0.08 6.93
N ARG A 68 13.74 1.31 7.30
CA ARG A 68 12.37 1.64 7.67
C ARG A 68 11.49 1.51 6.41
N LEU A 69 10.23 1.17 6.58
CA LEU A 69 9.39 0.83 5.44
C LEU A 69 7.95 1.32 5.65
N GLY A 70 7.29 1.73 4.59
CA GLY A 70 5.93 2.23 4.67
C GLY A 70 5.22 2.32 3.32
N THR A 71 3.96 2.70 3.39
CA THR A 71 3.18 3.09 2.21
C THR A 71 3.16 4.60 2.07
N LEU A 72 3.39 5.09 0.87
CA LEU A 72 3.30 6.50 0.50
C LEU A 72 2.23 6.68 -0.60
N VAL A 73 0.95 6.67 -0.22
CA VAL A 73 0.37 6.54 1.12
C VAL A 73 -0.75 5.50 1.12
N THR A 74 -1.21 5.06 2.28
CA THR A 74 -2.45 4.28 2.42
C THR A 74 -3.65 5.19 2.32
N GLY A 75 -4.61 4.86 1.45
CA GLY A 75 -5.88 5.58 1.35
C GLY A 75 -6.82 5.22 2.51
N ILE A 76 -7.34 6.27 3.19
CA ILE A 76 -8.25 6.07 4.35
C ILE A 76 -9.54 5.34 4.01
N HIS A 77 -9.91 5.28 2.73
CA HIS A 77 -11.14 4.68 2.22
C HIS A 77 -10.99 3.22 1.79
N TYR A 78 -9.76 2.69 1.73
CA TYR A 78 -9.53 1.32 1.25
C TYR A 78 -9.86 0.25 2.29
N ARG A 79 -9.71 0.56 3.57
CA ARG A 79 -9.90 -0.41 4.66
C ARG A 79 -10.59 0.23 5.84
N HIS A 80 -11.33 -0.60 6.57
CA HIS A 80 -11.85 -0.17 7.87
C HIS A 80 -10.69 0.24 8.79
N PRO A 81 -10.76 1.39 9.50
CA PRO A 81 -9.64 1.92 10.27
C PRO A 81 -9.13 0.95 11.36
N ALA A 82 -10.01 0.16 11.96
CA ALA A 82 -9.58 -0.85 12.94
C ALA A 82 -8.76 -1.97 12.28
N VAL A 83 -9.09 -2.34 11.02
CA VAL A 83 -8.31 -3.33 10.26
C VAL A 83 -6.95 -2.76 9.91
N LEU A 84 -6.91 -1.53 9.39
CA LEU A 84 -5.65 -0.85 9.07
C LEU A 84 -4.76 -0.70 10.31
N ALA A 85 -5.31 -0.30 11.45
CA ALA A 85 -4.56 -0.18 12.69
C ALA A 85 -3.97 -1.51 13.14
N ASN A 86 -4.74 -2.60 13.03
CA ASN A 86 -4.25 -3.94 13.39
C ASN A 86 -3.18 -4.44 12.42
N MET A 87 -3.34 -4.19 11.11
CA MET A 87 -2.31 -4.50 10.10
C MET A 87 -1.01 -3.74 10.37
N ALA A 88 -1.11 -2.44 10.68
CA ALA A 88 0.04 -1.61 11.01
C ALA A 88 0.75 -2.10 12.28
N ALA A 89 0.01 -2.39 13.34
CA ALA A 89 0.59 -2.92 14.57
C ALA A 89 1.28 -4.28 14.35
N ALA A 90 0.66 -5.17 13.57
CA ALA A 90 1.26 -6.46 13.23
C ALA A 90 2.54 -6.28 12.42
N LEU A 91 2.53 -5.43 11.40
CA LEU A 91 3.70 -5.17 10.57
C LEU A 91 4.82 -4.49 11.36
N ASP A 92 4.50 -3.59 12.28
CA ASP A 92 5.51 -2.97 13.14
C ASP A 92 6.22 -4.02 14.01
N ILE A 93 5.47 -4.94 14.62
CA ILE A 93 6.04 -6.08 15.36
C ILE A 93 6.89 -6.98 14.46
N ILE A 94 6.35 -7.37 13.29
CA ILE A 94 7.04 -8.24 12.32
C ILE A 94 8.35 -7.63 11.83
N SER A 95 8.37 -6.32 11.62
CA SER A 95 9.54 -5.60 11.14
C SER A 95 10.53 -5.22 12.24
N GLY A 96 10.20 -5.43 13.53
CA GLY A 96 11.03 -5.01 14.65
C GLY A 96 11.03 -3.48 14.87
N GLY A 97 9.88 -2.83 14.70
CA GLY A 97 9.71 -1.39 14.94
C GLY A 97 10.15 -0.49 13.77
N ARG A 98 10.19 -1.04 12.53
CA ARG A 98 10.66 -0.30 11.34
C ARG A 98 9.52 0.31 10.51
N LEU A 99 8.25 0.14 10.91
CA LEU A 99 7.12 0.68 10.15
C LEU A 99 7.09 2.21 10.20
N GLU A 100 6.81 2.81 9.06
CA GLU A 100 6.39 4.21 8.89
C GLU A 100 4.97 4.22 8.32
N LEU A 101 4.02 4.82 9.02
CA LEU A 101 2.63 4.85 8.59
C LEU A 101 2.32 6.12 7.80
N GLY A 102 2.23 6.01 6.48
CA GLY A 102 1.75 7.08 5.60
C GLY A 102 0.26 6.95 5.32
N ILE A 103 -0.51 8.00 5.62
CA ILE A 103 -1.97 8.03 5.43
C ILE A 103 -2.34 9.17 4.48
N GLY A 104 -3.23 8.90 3.53
CA GLY A 104 -3.74 9.87 2.56
C GLY A 104 -5.26 9.86 2.45
N ALA A 105 -5.83 11.01 2.10
CA ALA A 105 -7.28 11.17 1.94
C ALA A 105 -7.87 10.37 0.76
N GLY A 106 -7.01 9.94 -0.18
CA GLY A 106 -7.43 9.39 -1.46
C GLY A 106 -7.67 10.49 -2.50
N TRP A 107 -7.49 10.14 -3.77
CA TRP A 107 -7.69 11.08 -4.89
C TRP A 107 -8.27 10.37 -6.13
N ASN A 108 -8.08 9.07 -6.26
CA ASN A 108 -8.49 8.30 -7.42
C ASN A 108 -9.98 7.95 -7.31
N GLU A 109 -10.83 8.72 -8.01
CA GLU A 109 -12.28 8.56 -7.96
C GLU A 109 -12.74 7.21 -8.54
N GLU A 110 -12.08 6.71 -9.58
CA GLU A 110 -12.39 5.42 -10.19
C GLU A 110 -12.14 4.27 -9.21
N GLU A 111 -11.00 4.27 -8.56
CA GLU A 111 -10.63 3.28 -7.55
C GLU A 111 -11.54 3.37 -6.33
N SER A 112 -11.81 4.60 -5.88
CA SER A 112 -12.74 4.84 -4.76
C SER A 112 -14.13 4.35 -5.08
N GLY A 113 -14.63 4.54 -6.30
CA GLY A 113 -15.92 4.05 -6.76
C GLY A 113 -16.00 2.52 -6.89
N ALA A 114 -14.90 1.89 -7.30
CA ALA A 114 -14.82 0.44 -7.44
C ALA A 114 -14.64 -0.29 -6.09
N THR A 115 -13.93 0.35 -5.14
CA THR A 115 -13.61 -0.22 -3.82
C THR A 115 -14.50 0.30 -2.71
N ALA A 116 -15.35 1.31 -2.98
CA ALA A 116 -16.27 1.85 -1.99
C ALA A 116 -17.16 0.74 -1.43
N SER A 117 -16.68 0.10 -0.40
CA SER A 117 -17.57 -0.44 0.61
C SER A 117 -18.48 0.70 1.05
N ASN A 118 -19.78 0.48 1.19
CA ASN A 118 -20.79 1.44 1.65
C ASN A 118 -20.49 2.05 3.05
N TRP A 119 -19.24 2.23 3.38
CA TRP A 119 -18.78 2.68 4.68
C TRP A 119 -19.11 4.15 4.95
N ALA A 120 -19.07 4.98 3.91
CA ALA A 120 -19.46 6.38 4.01
C ALA A 120 -20.99 6.58 3.97
N ALA A 121 -21.76 5.57 3.59
CA ALA A 121 -23.20 5.68 3.42
C ALA A 121 -24.04 5.39 4.67
N SER A 122 -23.43 4.97 5.77
CA SER A 122 -24.17 4.71 7.02
C SER A 122 -24.49 5.99 7.82
N GLY A 123 -24.23 7.17 7.27
CA GLY A 123 -24.51 8.46 7.90
C GLY A 123 -25.80 9.16 7.46
N ASN A 124 -26.39 8.85 6.29
CA ASN A 124 -27.71 9.36 5.88
C ASN A 124 -28.31 8.46 4.81
N GLY A 125 -29.46 7.90 5.11
CA GLY A 125 -30.20 7.09 4.14
C GLY A 125 -30.63 7.91 2.93
N SER A 126 -30.32 7.43 1.75
CA SER A 126 -31.26 7.31 0.61
C SER A 126 -30.57 6.81 -0.66
N THR A 127 -31.20 5.81 -1.22
CA THR A 127 -31.32 5.38 -2.62
C THR A 127 -30.07 5.01 -3.41
N GLY A 128 -30.02 3.75 -3.59
CA GLY A 128 -29.30 2.85 -4.41
C GLY A 128 -29.02 3.20 -5.87
N SER A 129 -27.89 2.72 -6.31
CA SER A 129 -27.71 2.16 -7.65
C SER A 129 -26.84 0.91 -7.51
N LYS A 130 -27.46 -0.23 -7.74
CA LYS A 130 -26.78 -1.53 -7.79
C LYS A 130 -26.08 -1.65 -9.15
N ARG A 131 -24.75 -1.70 -9.15
CA ARG A 131 -24.01 -2.30 -10.26
C ARG A 131 -23.29 -3.54 -9.74
N PRO A 132 -23.36 -4.70 -10.43
CA PRO A 132 -22.66 -5.89 -9.99
C PRO A 132 -21.17 -5.76 -10.22
N ALA A 133 -20.39 -6.15 -9.20
CA ALA A 133 -18.96 -6.36 -9.34
C ALA A 133 -18.71 -7.46 -10.39
N ARG A 134 -17.85 -7.19 -11.35
CA ARG A 134 -17.25 -8.22 -12.20
C ARG A 134 -15.88 -8.54 -11.64
N CYS A 135 -15.71 -9.80 -11.24
CA CYS A 135 -14.41 -10.40 -10.99
C CYS A 135 -13.66 -10.57 -12.31
#